data_a3d1123599fdb7613a6220080eae97a0
#
_entry.id   a3d1123599fdb7613a6220080eae97a0
#
_cell.length_a   1.000
_cell.length_b   1.000
_cell.length_c   1.000
_cell.angle_alpha   90.00
_cell.angle_beta   90.00
_cell.angle_gamma   90.00
#
_symmetry.space_group_name_H-M   'P 1'
#
loop_
_entity.id
_entity.type
_entity.pdbx_description
1 polymer ?
#
loop_
_entity_poly.entity_id
_entity_poly.type
_entity_poly.pdbx_seq_one_letter_code
_entity_poly.pdbx_strand_id
1 'polypeptide(L)'
;MKFFGGMGTLGAGMVLGREGPTVQIGGNLGRMVLDIFRMRSAEARHTLLATGAAAGLSAAFNAPLAGILFIIEEMRPQFRYNLVSIKAVFTGVIMSSIVFRVFNGEAPLIEVGKLSNAPVNTLWLYMVLGIIFGCVGPFFNTMVLRTQD
;
A
#
# COMPACT_ATOMS: atom_id res chain seq x y z
N MET A 1 -13.96 12.33 -8.32
CA MET A 1 -14.07 13.26 -7.16
C MET A 1 -12.93 13.13 -6.15
N LYS A 2 -12.51 11.92 -5.72
CA LYS A 2 -11.44 11.77 -4.71
C LYS A 2 -10.04 12.22 -5.15
N PHE A 3 -9.71 12.15 -6.44
CA PHE A 3 -8.45 12.66 -6.98
C PHE A 3 -8.34 14.19 -6.79
N PHE A 4 -9.34 14.93 -7.21
CA PHE A 4 -9.35 16.39 -7.06
C PHE A 4 -9.48 16.82 -5.59
N GLY A 5 -10.26 16.08 -4.79
CA GLY A 5 -10.33 16.30 -3.35
C GLY A 5 -8.99 16.07 -2.66
N GLY A 6 -8.27 14.99 -3.00
CA GLY A 6 -6.94 14.70 -2.48
C GLY A 6 -5.90 15.74 -2.89
N MET A 7 -5.93 16.19 -4.15
CA MET A 7 -5.07 17.31 -4.60
C MET A 7 -5.35 18.62 -3.84
N GLY A 8 -6.63 18.93 -3.63
CA GLY A 8 -7.01 20.14 -2.90
C GLY A 8 -6.57 20.10 -1.43
N THR A 9 -6.79 19.00 -0.73
CA THR A 9 -6.42 18.88 0.69
C THR A 9 -4.91 18.84 0.90
N LEU A 10 -4.17 18.06 0.09
CA LEU A 10 -2.71 18.02 0.16
C LEU A 10 -2.09 19.35 -0.27
N GLY A 11 -2.64 19.99 -1.31
CA GLY A 11 -2.20 21.31 -1.78
C GLY A 11 -2.48 22.43 -0.78
N ALA A 12 -3.50 22.28 0.05
CA ALA A 12 -3.81 23.20 1.15
C ALA A 12 -2.91 22.97 2.40
N GLY A 13 -1.95 22.05 2.34
CA GLY A 13 -1.02 21.76 3.43
C GLY A 13 -1.60 20.88 4.55
N MET A 14 -2.74 20.23 4.32
CA MET A 14 -3.29 19.27 5.29
C MET A 14 -2.41 18.04 5.37
N VAL A 15 -2.06 17.61 6.60
CA VAL A 15 -1.30 16.40 6.87
C VAL A 15 -2.23 15.19 6.79
N LEU A 16 -2.63 14.83 5.59
CA LEU A 16 -3.42 13.64 5.30
C LEU A 16 -2.53 12.63 4.59
N GLY A 17 -2.54 11.38 5.07
CA GLY A 17 -1.85 10.30 4.39
C GLY A 17 -2.34 10.11 2.96
N ARG A 18 -1.41 9.92 2.03
CA ARG A 18 -1.73 9.65 0.62
C ARG A 18 -2.09 8.20 0.33
N GLU A 19 -1.97 7.33 1.32
CA GLU A 19 -2.19 5.87 1.19
C GLU A 19 -3.63 5.57 0.79
N GLY A 20 -4.60 6.10 1.53
CA GLY A 20 -6.02 5.89 1.28
C GLY A 20 -6.45 6.29 -0.14
N PRO A 21 -6.15 7.51 -0.59
CA PRO A 21 -6.46 7.95 -1.95
C PRO A 21 -5.80 7.08 -3.03
N THR A 22 -4.52 6.68 -2.87
CA THR A 22 -3.82 5.90 -3.89
C THR A 22 -4.34 4.46 -4.00
N VAL A 23 -4.64 3.81 -2.87
CA VAL A 23 -5.29 2.49 -2.83
C VAL A 23 -6.65 2.55 -3.53
N GLN A 24 -7.45 3.58 -3.27
CA GLN A 24 -8.78 3.74 -3.89
C GLN A 24 -8.71 4.05 -5.38
N ILE A 25 -7.76 4.88 -5.82
CA ILE A 25 -7.56 5.17 -7.25
C ILE A 25 -7.13 3.88 -7.96
N GLY A 26 -6.16 3.16 -7.41
CA GLY A 26 -5.72 1.88 -7.95
C GLY A 26 -6.84 0.85 -8.03
N GLY A 27 -7.64 0.69 -6.97
CA GLY A 27 -8.80 -0.20 -6.96
C GLY A 27 -9.86 0.19 -8.00
N ASN A 28 -10.13 1.49 -8.18
CA ASN A 28 -11.05 1.97 -9.21
C ASN A 28 -10.54 1.71 -10.62
N LEU A 29 -9.22 1.81 -10.86
CA LEU A 29 -8.61 1.43 -12.13
C LEU A 29 -8.77 -0.08 -12.38
N GLY A 30 -8.57 -0.92 -11.36
CA GLY A 30 -8.86 -2.35 -11.44
C GLY A 30 -10.32 -2.63 -11.80
N ARG A 31 -11.27 -1.88 -11.22
CA ARG A 31 -12.67 -1.96 -11.60
C ARG A 31 -12.94 -1.52 -13.04
N MET A 32 -12.30 -0.44 -13.47
CA MET A 32 -12.43 0.04 -14.86
C MET A 32 -11.97 -1.02 -15.87
N VAL A 33 -10.88 -1.72 -15.59
CA VAL A 33 -10.42 -2.86 -16.42
C VAL A 33 -11.50 -3.95 -16.48
N LEU A 34 -12.11 -4.29 -15.35
CA LEU A 34 -13.19 -5.27 -15.28
C LEU A 34 -14.39 -4.87 -16.17
N ASP A 35 -14.78 -3.60 -16.15
CA ASP A 35 -15.88 -3.06 -16.93
C ASP A 35 -15.55 -3.05 -18.43
N ILE A 36 -14.31 -2.70 -18.83
CA ILE A 36 -13.83 -2.71 -20.22
C ILE A 36 -13.87 -4.13 -20.79
N PHE A 37 -13.37 -5.11 -20.03
CA PHE A 37 -13.35 -6.52 -20.46
C PHE A 37 -14.68 -7.24 -20.21
N ARG A 38 -15.70 -6.55 -19.69
CA ARG A 38 -17.03 -7.08 -19.41
C ARG A 38 -17.02 -8.35 -18.54
N MET A 39 -16.07 -8.45 -17.61
CA MET A 39 -15.96 -9.58 -16.71
C MET A 39 -17.06 -9.50 -15.65
N ARG A 40 -17.94 -10.51 -15.58
CA ARG A 40 -19.07 -10.54 -14.61
C ARG A 40 -18.83 -11.43 -13.40
N SER A 41 -17.69 -12.11 -13.33
CA SER A 41 -17.36 -12.99 -12.21
C SER A 41 -17.10 -12.18 -10.93
N ALA A 42 -17.72 -12.55 -9.82
CA ALA A 42 -17.44 -11.95 -8.51
C ALA A 42 -15.98 -12.14 -8.11
N GLU A 43 -15.38 -13.27 -8.45
CA GLU A 43 -13.97 -13.57 -8.18
C GLU A 43 -13.04 -12.64 -8.96
N ALA A 44 -13.27 -12.44 -10.25
CA ALA A 44 -12.50 -11.51 -11.07
C ALA A 44 -12.61 -10.08 -10.53
N ARG A 45 -13.79 -9.69 -10.06
CA ARG A 45 -14.01 -8.38 -9.45
C ARG A 45 -13.16 -8.17 -8.19
N HIS A 46 -13.16 -9.11 -7.27
CA HIS A 46 -12.36 -9.03 -6.05
C HIS A 46 -10.85 -9.03 -6.38
N THR A 47 -10.43 -9.91 -7.28
CA THR A 47 -9.04 -10.01 -7.71
C THR A 47 -8.53 -8.72 -8.35
N LEU A 48 -9.27 -8.14 -9.30
CA LEU A 48 -8.84 -6.93 -10.00
C LEU A 48 -8.87 -5.69 -9.11
N LEU A 49 -9.87 -5.58 -8.20
CA LEU A 49 -9.90 -4.52 -7.18
C LEU A 49 -8.67 -4.60 -6.27
N ALA A 50 -8.36 -5.78 -5.75
CA ALA A 50 -7.20 -6.01 -4.89
C ALA A 50 -5.87 -5.76 -5.63
N THR A 51 -5.76 -6.25 -6.87
CA THR A 51 -4.58 -6.03 -7.72
C THR A 51 -4.34 -4.54 -7.97
N GLY A 52 -5.39 -3.81 -8.34
CA GLY A 52 -5.30 -2.37 -8.57
C GLY A 52 -4.94 -1.60 -7.29
N ALA A 53 -5.54 -1.95 -6.15
CA ALA A 53 -5.24 -1.34 -4.86
C ALA A 53 -3.77 -1.58 -4.44
N ALA A 54 -3.27 -2.81 -4.58
CA ALA A 54 -1.88 -3.17 -4.33
C ALA A 54 -0.91 -2.40 -5.24
N ALA A 55 -1.24 -2.33 -6.53
CA ALA A 55 -0.45 -1.60 -7.52
C ALA A 55 -0.38 -0.09 -7.21
N GLY A 56 -1.52 0.51 -6.81
CA GLY A 56 -1.57 1.90 -6.39
C GLY A 56 -0.71 2.19 -5.16
N LEU A 57 -0.79 1.33 -4.14
CA LEU A 57 0.04 1.45 -2.92
C LEU A 57 1.53 1.26 -3.23
N SER A 58 1.86 0.26 -4.05
CA SER A 58 3.23 0.00 -4.50
C SER A 58 3.84 1.22 -5.22
N ALA A 59 3.09 1.85 -6.12
CA ALA A 59 3.52 3.06 -6.80
C ALA A 59 3.72 4.24 -5.85
N ALA A 60 2.83 4.39 -4.84
CA ALA A 60 2.91 5.48 -3.88
C ALA A 60 4.18 5.45 -3.03
N PHE A 61 4.66 4.26 -2.69
CA PHE A 61 5.82 4.06 -1.80
C PHE A 61 7.08 3.55 -2.50
N ASN A 62 7.01 3.27 -3.80
CA ASN A 62 8.07 2.56 -4.54
C ASN A 62 8.49 1.25 -3.83
N ALA A 63 7.51 0.56 -3.24
CA ALA A 63 7.71 -0.61 -2.40
C ALA A 63 6.78 -1.76 -2.82
N PRO A 64 7.14 -2.54 -3.85
CA PRO A 64 6.27 -3.58 -4.41
C PRO A 64 5.90 -4.66 -3.39
N LEU A 65 6.86 -5.15 -2.61
CA LEU A 65 6.59 -6.18 -1.61
C LEU A 65 5.64 -5.69 -0.50
N ALA A 66 5.81 -4.44 -0.05
CA ALA A 66 4.93 -3.84 0.94
C ALA A 66 3.50 -3.70 0.41
N GLY A 67 3.33 -3.32 -0.86
CA GLY A 67 2.02 -3.24 -1.50
C GLY A 67 1.30 -4.59 -1.56
N ILE A 68 2.03 -5.67 -1.86
CA ILE A 68 1.48 -7.03 -1.88
C ILE A 68 1.06 -7.47 -0.48
N LEU A 69 1.96 -7.33 0.49
CA LEU A 69 1.71 -7.75 1.88
C LEU A 69 0.54 -6.98 2.50
N PHE A 70 0.48 -5.67 2.29
CA PHE A 70 -0.61 -4.83 2.79
C PHE A 70 -1.97 -5.30 2.26
N ILE A 71 -2.10 -5.58 0.98
CA ILE A 71 -3.39 -6.02 0.41
C ILE A 71 -3.76 -7.41 0.90
N ILE A 72 -2.80 -8.31 1.05
CA ILE A 72 -3.04 -9.64 1.61
C ILE A 72 -3.55 -9.53 3.05
N GLU A 73 -3.02 -8.61 3.84
CA GLU A 73 -3.40 -8.41 5.23
C GLU A 73 -4.71 -7.63 5.37
N GLU A 74 -4.82 -6.48 4.73
CA GLU A 74 -5.95 -5.56 4.86
C GLU A 74 -7.23 -6.07 4.23
N MET A 75 -7.13 -6.71 3.06
CA MET A 75 -8.30 -7.22 2.34
C MET A 75 -8.64 -8.68 2.67
N ARG A 76 -8.16 -9.20 3.80
CA ARG A 76 -8.42 -10.58 4.25
C ARG A 76 -9.87 -11.05 4.11
N PRO A 77 -10.88 -10.28 4.49
CA PRO A 77 -12.27 -10.73 4.42
C PRO A 77 -12.81 -10.83 2.98
N GLN A 78 -12.28 -10.02 2.07
CA GLN A 78 -12.73 -9.94 0.67
C GLN A 78 -11.80 -10.67 -0.31
N PHE A 79 -10.57 -10.97 0.12
CA PHE A 79 -9.57 -11.60 -0.73
C PHE A 79 -9.65 -13.13 -0.63
N ARG A 80 -10.11 -13.76 -1.69
CA ARG A 80 -10.04 -15.22 -1.80
C ARG A 80 -8.62 -15.62 -2.18
N TYR A 81 -7.95 -16.26 -1.25
CA TYR A 81 -6.60 -16.79 -1.44
C TYR A 81 -6.62 -17.98 -2.39
N ASN A 82 -6.68 -17.71 -3.68
CA ASN A 82 -6.41 -18.70 -4.69
C ASN A 82 -5.15 -18.32 -5.48
N LEU A 83 -4.53 -19.29 -6.14
CA LEU A 83 -3.30 -19.09 -6.91
C LEU A 83 -3.47 -18.04 -8.02
N VAL A 84 -4.66 -17.93 -8.59
CA VAL A 84 -4.96 -16.96 -9.67
C VAL A 84 -4.94 -15.53 -9.10
N SER A 85 -5.62 -15.30 -7.98
CA SER A 85 -5.67 -14.00 -7.33
C SER A 85 -4.28 -13.54 -6.85
N ILE A 86 -3.52 -14.45 -6.26
CA ILE A 86 -2.15 -14.16 -5.80
C ILE A 86 -1.26 -13.78 -6.99
N LYS A 87 -1.25 -14.60 -8.06
CA LYS A 87 -0.47 -14.30 -9.28
C LYS A 87 -0.88 -12.97 -9.91
N ALA A 88 -2.17 -12.65 -9.94
CA ALA A 88 -2.67 -11.40 -10.49
C ALA A 88 -2.13 -10.20 -9.69
N VAL A 89 -2.17 -10.26 -8.35
CA VAL A 89 -1.65 -9.19 -7.48
C VAL A 89 -0.15 -9.01 -7.69
N PHE A 90 0.63 -10.09 -7.71
CA PHE A 90 2.07 -10.02 -7.97
C PHE A 90 2.38 -9.39 -9.33
N THR A 91 1.71 -9.88 -10.38
CA THR A 91 1.90 -9.36 -11.75
C THR A 91 1.54 -7.88 -11.83
N GLY A 92 0.39 -7.48 -11.29
CA GLY A 92 -0.05 -6.08 -11.31
C GLY A 92 0.89 -5.15 -10.55
N VAL A 93 1.39 -5.58 -9.40
CA VAL A 93 2.34 -4.80 -8.59
C VAL A 93 3.70 -4.68 -9.29
N ILE A 94 4.22 -5.75 -9.87
CA ILE A 94 5.48 -5.73 -10.62
C ILE A 94 5.36 -4.77 -11.81
N MET A 95 4.29 -4.88 -12.59
CA MET A 95 4.06 -3.99 -13.73
C MET A 95 3.93 -2.53 -13.30
N SER A 96 3.21 -2.25 -12.21
CA SER A 96 3.10 -0.91 -11.64
C SER A 96 4.46 -0.36 -11.24
N SER A 97 5.31 -1.17 -10.59
CA SER A 97 6.66 -0.77 -10.19
C SER A 97 7.57 -0.49 -11.38
N ILE A 98 7.48 -1.29 -12.44
CA ILE A 98 8.24 -1.06 -13.68
C ILE A 98 7.83 0.29 -14.29
N VAL A 99 6.53 0.51 -14.46
CA VAL A 99 6.00 1.76 -15.01
C VAL A 99 6.41 2.95 -14.15
N PHE A 100 6.27 2.85 -12.83
CA PHE A 100 6.67 3.91 -11.90
C PHE A 100 8.16 4.28 -12.07
N ARG A 101 9.06 3.30 -12.16
CA ARG A 101 10.49 3.52 -12.34
C ARG A 101 10.84 4.13 -13.68
N VAL A 102 10.12 3.77 -14.74
CA VAL A 102 10.31 4.35 -16.07
C VAL A 102 10.03 5.85 -16.06
N PHE A 103 9.01 6.30 -15.33
CA PHE A 103 8.63 7.72 -15.27
C PHE A 103 9.38 8.53 -14.21
N ASN A 104 9.65 7.94 -13.05
CA ASN A 104 10.22 8.64 -11.90
C ASN A 104 11.70 8.31 -11.66
N GLY A 105 12.29 7.36 -12.39
CA GLY A 105 13.63 6.88 -12.16
C GLY A 105 13.73 5.94 -10.95
N GLU A 106 14.96 5.57 -10.60
CA GLU A 106 15.27 4.64 -9.51
C GLU A 106 15.51 5.33 -8.15
N ALA A 107 15.34 6.64 -8.08
CA ALA A 107 15.59 7.40 -6.86
C ALA A 107 14.68 6.90 -5.71
N PRO A 108 15.21 6.74 -4.50
CA PRO A 108 14.41 6.41 -3.34
C PRO A 108 13.44 7.55 -3.05
N LEU A 109 12.22 7.20 -2.61
CA LEU A 109 11.17 8.19 -2.31
C LEU A 109 11.57 9.12 -1.14
N ILE A 110 12.38 8.61 -0.22
CA ILE A 110 12.93 9.33 0.93
C ILE A 110 14.45 9.25 0.82
N GLU A 111 15.08 10.38 0.60
CA GLU A 111 16.54 10.48 0.61
C GLU A 111 17.04 10.39 2.05
N VAL A 112 17.45 9.21 2.45
CA VAL A 112 18.22 9.01 3.69
C VAL A 112 19.69 9.16 3.32
N GLY A 113 20.41 10.04 4.02
CA GLY A 113 21.85 10.20 3.81
C GLY A 113 22.59 8.85 3.86
N LYS A 114 23.81 8.80 3.34
CA LYS A 114 24.62 7.57 3.33
C LYS A 114 24.84 7.08 4.76
N LEU A 115 23.99 6.13 5.17
CA LEU A 115 24.15 5.44 6.44
C LEU A 115 25.22 4.35 6.25
N SER A 116 26.19 4.31 7.15
CA SER A 116 27.12 3.18 7.21
C SER A 116 26.37 1.92 7.63
N ASN A 117 26.80 0.77 7.14
CA ASN A 117 26.23 -0.51 7.55
C ASN A 117 26.32 -0.66 9.09
N ALA A 118 25.18 -0.84 9.73
CA ALA A 118 25.12 -1.07 11.17
C ALA A 118 25.87 -2.38 11.51
N PRO A 119 26.79 -2.38 12.48
CA PRO A 119 27.48 -3.59 12.88
C PRO A 119 26.48 -4.59 13.49
N VAL A 120 26.77 -5.88 13.35
CA VAL A 120 25.90 -6.96 13.83
C VAL A 120 25.61 -6.84 15.34
N ASN A 121 26.51 -6.25 16.08
CA ASN A 121 26.34 -5.98 17.52
C ASN A 121 25.18 -5.04 17.87
N THR A 122 24.59 -4.31 16.90
CA THR A 122 23.46 -3.43 17.12
C THR A 122 22.10 -4.14 16.95
N LEU A 123 22.08 -5.42 16.57
CA LEU A 123 20.82 -6.17 16.38
C LEU A 123 19.94 -6.21 17.64
N TRP A 124 20.53 -6.23 18.83
CA TRP A 124 19.76 -6.17 20.07
C TRP A 124 18.97 -4.88 20.24
N LEU A 125 19.48 -3.75 19.70
CA LEU A 125 18.76 -2.47 19.71
C LEU A 125 17.47 -2.54 18.87
N TYR A 126 17.50 -3.24 17.75
CA TYR A 126 16.29 -3.45 16.93
C TYR A 126 15.26 -4.31 17.66
N MET A 127 15.73 -5.30 18.45
CA MET A 127 14.85 -6.10 19.30
C MET A 127 14.17 -5.23 20.38
N VAL A 128 14.94 -4.40 21.08
CA VAL A 128 14.41 -3.46 22.08
C VAL A 128 13.41 -2.48 21.44
N LEU A 129 13.78 -1.93 20.28
CA LEU A 129 12.90 -1.03 19.53
C LEU A 129 11.59 -1.72 19.14
N GLY A 130 11.66 -2.97 18.66
CA GLY A 130 10.49 -3.78 18.33
C GLY A 130 9.55 -3.99 19.52
N ILE A 131 10.10 -4.26 20.71
CA ILE A 131 9.32 -4.42 21.94
C ILE A 131 8.63 -3.09 22.31
N ILE A 132 9.37 -1.97 22.28
CA ILE A 132 8.84 -0.65 22.62
C ILE A 132 7.67 -0.30 21.67
N PHE A 133 7.87 -0.40 20.36
CA PHE A 133 6.82 -0.08 19.38
C PHE A 133 5.67 -1.10 19.40
N GLY A 134 5.96 -2.37 19.71
CA GLY A 134 4.93 -3.39 19.92
C GLY A 134 4.01 -3.08 21.10
N CYS A 135 4.49 -2.36 22.14
CA CYS A 135 3.66 -1.87 23.24
C CYS A 135 2.97 -0.54 22.91
N VAL A 136 3.67 0.37 22.23
CA VAL A 136 3.12 1.70 21.88
C VAL A 136 1.98 1.60 20.87
N GLY A 137 2.05 0.67 19.91
CA GLY A 137 1.02 0.49 18.87
C GLY A 137 -0.38 0.23 19.43
N PRO A 138 -0.59 -0.83 20.24
CA PRO A 138 -1.88 -1.10 20.85
C PRO A 138 -2.36 0.02 21.78
N PHE A 139 -1.45 0.66 22.53
CA PHE A 139 -1.77 1.80 23.39
C PHE A 139 -2.32 2.97 22.55
N PHE A 140 -1.62 3.34 21.49
CA PHE A 140 -2.04 4.39 20.56
C PHE A 140 -3.40 4.08 19.93
N ASN A 141 -3.59 2.86 19.44
CA ASN A 141 -4.86 2.43 18.85
C ASN A 141 -6.02 2.53 19.85
N THR A 142 -5.79 2.11 21.10
CA THR A 142 -6.80 2.20 22.16
C THR A 142 -7.13 3.66 22.47
N MET A 143 -6.13 4.54 22.49
CA MET A 143 -6.33 5.97 22.69
C MET A 143 -7.19 6.59 21.58
N VAL A 144 -6.88 6.28 20.32
CA VAL A 144 -7.64 6.78 19.15
C VAL A 144 -9.09 6.31 19.21
N LEU A 145 -9.33 5.02 19.51
CA LEU A 145 -10.69 4.49 19.60
C LEU A 145 -11.50 5.17 20.70
N ARG A 146 -10.89 5.43 21.87
CA ARG A 146 -11.58 6.12 22.98
C ARG A 146 -11.91 7.59 22.70
N THR A 147 -11.23 8.23 21.77
CA THR A 147 -11.51 9.62 21.40
C THR A 147 -12.57 9.74 20.30
N GLN A 148 -12.97 8.63 19.70
CA GLN A 148 -14.01 8.57 18.67
C GLN A 148 -15.39 8.22 19.23
N ASP A 149 -15.45 7.73 20.47
CA ASP A 149 -16.69 7.55 21.25
C ASP A 149 -17.05 8.82 22.02
#